data_7d20ba2e16cb7099b711f667fbd0f868
#
_entry.id   7d20ba2e16cb7099b711f667fbd0f868
#
_cell.length_a   1.000
_cell.length_b   1.000
_cell.length_c   1.000
_cell.angle_alpha   90.00
_cell.angle_beta   90.00
_cell.angle_gamma   90.00
#
_symmetry.space_group_name_H-M   'P 1'
#
loop_
_entity.id
_entity.type
_entity.pdbx_description
1 polymer ?
#
loop_
_entity_poly.entity_id
_entity_poly.type
_entity_poly.pdbx_seq_one_letter_code
_entity_poly.pdbx_strand_id
1 'polypeptide(L)'
;RVEHRFIPLIQQGVTYFGVGGSLGFDALMADMLVSLKASHPRIRIIEVLPFEGYRSKWSLEQQRRAEKIDKQVDKIVYAAKEPSRGVYLLRDRHLVDCSAYCISYCTRNTGGTAYTVKYALEHGVTVYNASSFDVSALLQAQPLGKNEQVVSSHKI
;
A
#
# COMPACT_ATOMS: atom_id res chain seq x y z
N ARG A 1 -7.05 5.57 15.76
CA ARG A 1 -7.79 5.30 14.52
C ARG A 1 -7.00 5.87 13.35
N VAL A 2 -7.00 5.21 12.20
CA VAL A 2 -6.18 5.59 11.02
C VAL A 2 -6.64 6.92 10.41
N GLU A 3 -7.92 7.25 10.48
CA GLU A 3 -8.48 8.54 10.04
C GLU A 3 -7.72 9.74 10.61
N HIS A 4 -7.31 9.65 11.86
CA HIS A 4 -6.53 10.72 12.51
C HIS A 4 -5.16 10.96 11.88
N ARG A 5 -4.68 10.07 11.04
CA ARG A 5 -3.43 10.23 10.30
C ARG A 5 -3.64 10.93 8.97
N PHE A 6 -4.74 10.67 8.28
CA PHE A 6 -5.04 11.31 6.99
C PHE A 6 -5.40 12.78 7.13
N ILE A 7 -6.22 13.13 8.10
CA ILE A 7 -6.69 14.52 8.27
C ILE A 7 -5.56 15.53 8.42
N PRO A 8 -4.55 15.32 9.29
CA PRO A 8 -3.41 16.23 9.37
C PRO A 8 -2.63 16.36 8.07
N LEU A 9 -2.47 15.27 7.31
CA LEU A 9 -1.80 15.31 6.01
C LEU A 9 -2.58 16.14 4.99
N ILE A 10 -3.90 15.95 4.95
CA ILE A 10 -4.79 16.74 4.07
C ILE A 10 -4.71 18.23 4.44
N GLN A 11 -4.73 18.56 5.71
CA GLN A 11 -4.60 19.93 6.21
C GLN A 11 -3.25 20.57 5.86
N GLN A 12 -2.19 19.78 5.74
CA GLN A 12 -0.87 20.21 5.29
C GLN A 12 -0.77 20.37 3.76
N GLY A 13 -1.83 20.05 3.03
CA GLY A 13 -1.87 20.20 1.57
C GLY A 13 -1.59 18.92 0.78
N VAL A 14 -1.51 17.75 1.43
CA VAL A 14 -1.41 16.47 0.72
C VAL A 14 -2.72 16.20 0.00
N THR A 15 -2.66 15.98 -1.31
CA THR A 15 -3.83 15.77 -2.17
C THR A 15 -3.83 14.40 -2.84
N TYR A 16 -2.66 13.82 -3.14
CA TYR A 16 -2.54 12.54 -3.82
C TYR A 16 -2.28 11.41 -2.82
N PHE A 17 -3.09 10.36 -2.90
CA PHE A 17 -3.00 9.17 -2.06
C PHE A 17 -2.90 7.92 -2.94
N GLY A 18 -1.82 7.18 -2.79
CA GLY A 18 -1.62 5.90 -3.46
C GLY A 18 -2.10 4.73 -2.60
N VAL A 19 -2.83 3.80 -3.20
CA VAL A 19 -3.28 2.56 -2.57
C VAL A 19 -2.91 1.36 -3.43
N GLY A 20 -2.63 0.22 -2.79
CA GLY A 20 -2.11 -0.96 -3.49
C GLY A 20 -3.17 -1.86 -4.12
N GLY A 21 -4.44 -1.66 -3.84
CA GLY A 21 -5.54 -2.42 -4.42
C GLY A 21 -5.67 -3.87 -3.96
N SER A 22 -4.93 -4.31 -2.94
CA SER A 22 -5.07 -5.63 -2.35
C SER A 22 -6.23 -5.69 -1.35
N LEU A 23 -6.57 -6.91 -0.93
CA LEU A 23 -7.53 -7.13 0.14
C LEU A 23 -7.00 -6.67 1.51
N GLY A 24 -7.90 -6.49 2.46
CA GLY A 24 -7.52 -6.13 3.83
C GLY A 24 -7.23 -4.64 4.01
N PHE A 25 -6.05 -4.30 4.49
CA PHE A 25 -5.71 -2.92 4.87
C PHE A 25 -5.81 -1.93 3.69
N ASP A 26 -5.33 -2.30 2.51
CA ASP A 26 -5.43 -1.46 1.31
C ASP A 26 -6.88 -1.13 0.95
N ALA A 27 -7.76 -2.13 0.96
CA ALA A 27 -9.18 -1.93 0.68
C ALA A 27 -9.85 -1.04 1.73
N LEU A 28 -9.49 -1.21 3.01
CA LEU A 28 -10.00 -0.38 4.09
C LEU A 28 -9.55 1.08 3.92
N MET A 29 -8.30 1.29 3.54
CA MET A 29 -7.77 2.64 3.30
C MET A 29 -8.41 3.29 2.07
N ALA A 30 -8.63 2.55 1.01
CA ALA A 30 -9.31 3.03 -0.18
C ALA A 30 -10.76 3.47 0.13
N ASP A 31 -11.51 2.66 0.87
CA ASP A 31 -12.87 3.02 1.31
C ASP A 31 -12.88 4.29 2.16
N MET A 32 -11.93 4.43 3.06
CA MET A 32 -11.80 5.62 3.91
C MET A 32 -11.49 6.87 3.10
N LEU A 33 -10.55 6.79 2.16
CA LEU A 33 -10.19 7.92 1.30
C LEU A 33 -11.35 8.34 0.41
N VAL A 34 -12.10 7.38 -0.13
CA VAL A 34 -13.32 7.65 -0.90
C VAL A 34 -14.35 8.40 -0.04
N SER A 35 -14.54 7.99 1.20
CA SER A 35 -15.44 8.68 2.13
C SER A 35 -14.96 10.09 2.45
N LEU A 36 -13.66 10.29 2.64
CA LEU A 36 -13.07 11.61 2.92
C LEU A 36 -13.19 12.57 1.72
N LYS A 37 -13.28 12.06 0.51
CA LYS A 37 -13.45 12.87 -0.69
C LYS A 37 -14.70 13.75 -0.66
N ALA A 38 -15.76 13.29 0.00
CA ALA A 38 -17.01 14.05 0.13
C ALA A 38 -16.80 15.39 0.85
N SER A 39 -15.97 15.41 1.91
CA SER A 39 -15.65 16.61 2.68
C SER A 39 -14.32 17.26 2.26
N HIS A 40 -13.50 16.56 1.51
CA HIS A 40 -12.20 17.01 1.03
C HIS A 40 -12.06 16.77 -0.49
N PRO A 41 -12.76 17.56 -1.33
CA PRO A 41 -12.90 17.27 -2.77
C PRO A 41 -11.60 17.39 -3.57
N ARG A 42 -10.53 17.92 -2.99
CA ARG A 42 -9.19 17.98 -3.61
C ARG A 42 -8.45 16.66 -3.58
N ILE A 43 -8.88 15.69 -2.76
CA ILE A 43 -8.26 14.36 -2.69
C ILE A 43 -8.28 13.69 -4.07
N ARG A 44 -7.15 13.14 -4.46
CA ARG A 44 -6.98 12.28 -5.63
C ARG A 44 -6.45 10.93 -5.17
N ILE A 45 -7.15 9.88 -5.55
CA ILE A 45 -6.82 8.50 -5.18
C ILE A 45 -6.27 7.80 -6.41
N ILE A 46 -5.05 7.29 -6.30
CA ILE A 46 -4.40 6.51 -7.35
C ILE A 46 -4.25 5.08 -6.84
N GLU A 47 -4.87 4.14 -7.54
CA GLU A 47 -4.71 2.73 -7.24
C GLU A 47 -3.59 2.15 -8.11
N VAL A 48 -2.61 1.54 -7.46
CA VAL A 48 -1.48 0.92 -8.14
C VAL A 48 -1.59 -0.59 -7.99
N LEU A 49 -1.97 -1.26 -9.06
CA LEU A 49 -2.10 -2.71 -9.12
C LEU A 49 -0.80 -3.35 -9.61
N PRO A 50 -0.48 -4.57 -9.19
CA PRO A 50 0.77 -5.22 -9.59
C PRO A 50 0.80 -5.51 -11.10
N PHE A 51 -0.28 -6.03 -11.67
CA PHE A 51 -0.39 -6.32 -13.10
C PHE A 51 -1.84 -6.36 -13.55
N GLU A 52 -2.08 -6.25 -14.83
CA GLU A 52 -3.41 -6.37 -15.41
C GLU A 52 -3.96 -7.79 -15.20
N GLY A 53 -5.22 -7.89 -14.76
CA GLY A 53 -5.83 -9.17 -14.40
C GLY A 53 -5.48 -9.69 -13.00
N TYR A 54 -4.83 -8.92 -12.18
CA TYR A 54 -4.43 -9.26 -10.81
C TYR A 54 -5.56 -9.89 -9.97
N ARG A 55 -6.78 -9.42 -10.16
CA ARG A 55 -7.96 -9.84 -9.40
C ARG A 55 -8.77 -10.95 -10.07
N SER A 56 -8.30 -11.49 -11.19
CA SER A 56 -9.07 -12.47 -11.98
C SER A 56 -9.43 -13.76 -11.23
N LYS A 57 -8.62 -14.15 -10.24
CA LYS A 57 -8.84 -15.34 -9.42
C LYS A 57 -9.55 -15.06 -8.09
N TRP A 58 -9.94 -13.85 -7.84
CA TRP A 58 -10.69 -13.49 -6.65
C TRP A 58 -12.13 -14.01 -6.75
N SER A 59 -12.80 -14.18 -5.59
CA SER A 59 -14.23 -14.49 -5.57
C SER A 59 -15.05 -13.38 -6.23
N LEU A 60 -16.25 -13.71 -6.70
CA LEU A 60 -17.14 -12.70 -7.28
C LEU A 60 -17.46 -11.57 -6.33
N GLU A 61 -17.64 -11.87 -5.04
CA GLU A 61 -17.87 -10.86 -4.02
C GLU A 61 -16.66 -9.90 -3.88
N GLN A 62 -15.46 -10.46 -3.82
CA GLN A 62 -14.22 -9.67 -3.75
C GLN A 62 -14.03 -8.80 -4.99
N GLN A 63 -14.30 -9.35 -6.17
CA GLN A 63 -14.22 -8.59 -7.43
C GLN A 63 -15.24 -7.45 -7.47
N ARG A 64 -16.48 -7.68 -7.07
CA ARG A 64 -17.53 -6.65 -7.00
C ARG A 64 -17.14 -5.52 -6.03
N ARG A 65 -16.59 -5.87 -4.89
CA ARG A 65 -16.11 -4.90 -3.91
C ARG A 65 -14.97 -4.05 -4.48
N ALA A 66 -14.03 -4.67 -5.16
CA ALA A 66 -12.94 -3.98 -5.83
C ALA A 66 -13.45 -3.06 -6.94
N GLU A 67 -14.35 -3.52 -7.79
CA GLU A 67 -14.97 -2.70 -8.85
C GLU A 67 -15.69 -1.46 -8.31
N LYS A 68 -16.34 -1.59 -7.16
CA LYS A 68 -17.00 -0.46 -6.51
C LYS A 68 -16.01 0.61 -6.09
N ILE A 69 -14.83 0.22 -5.61
CA ILE A 69 -13.73 1.14 -5.29
C ILE A 69 -13.13 1.72 -6.57
N ASP A 70 -12.88 0.89 -7.57
CA ASP A 70 -12.27 1.29 -8.85
C ASP A 70 -13.04 2.41 -9.54
N LYS A 71 -14.36 2.40 -9.44
CA LYS A 71 -15.24 3.45 -9.99
C LYS A 71 -15.11 4.80 -9.29
N GLN A 72 -14.54 4.82 -8.10
CA GLN A 72 -14.46 6.01 -7.25
C GLN A 72 -13.03 6.55 -7.11
N VAL A 73 -12.02 5.80 -7.56
CA VAL A 73 -10.64 6.29 -7.62
C VAL A 73 -10.44 7.16 -8.85
N ASP A 74 -9.45 8.03 -8.82
CA ASP A 74 -9.19 8.97 -9.91
C ASP A 74 -8.34 8.35 -11.02
N LYS A 75 -7.49 7.37 -10.67
CA LYS A 75 -6.60 6.70 -11.63
C LYS A 75 -6.25 5.30 -11.15
N ILE A 76 -6.14 4.38 -12.10
CA ILE A 76 -5.60 3.03 -11.90
C ILE A 76 -4.33 2.89 -12.73
N VAL A 77 -3.26 2.45 -12.10
CA VAL A 77 -1.94 2.23 -12.71
C VAL A 77 -1.53 0.78 -12.47
N TYR A 78 -0.91 0.17 -13.45
CA TYR A 78 -0.33 -1.16 -13.33
C TYR A 78 1.19 -1.07 -13.27
N ALA A 79 1.81 -1.73 -12.28
CA ALA A 79 3.27 -1.75 -12.14
C ALA A 79 3.94 -2.59 -13.25
N ALA A 80 3.24 -3.60 -13.75
CA ALA A 80 3.69 -4.44 -14.86
C ALA A 80 2.50 -4.86 -15.74
N LYS A 81 2.76 -5.32 -16.95
CA LYS A 81 1.72 -5.86 -17.85
C LYS A 81 1.29 -7.26 -17.42
N GLU A 82 2.23 -8.07 -16.98
CA GLU A 82 2.04 -9.50 -16.72
C GLU A 82 2.58 -9.89 -15.35
N PRO A 83 2.06 -10.98 -14.75
CA PRO A 83 2.59 -11.50 -13.51
C PRO A 83 4.02 -11.99 -13.70
N SER A 84 4.87 -11.70 -12.72
CA SER A 84 6.24 -12.18 -12.66
C SER A 84 6.69 -12.32 -11.21
N ARG A 85 7.82 -12.98 -10.99
CA ARG A 85 8.42 -13.05 -9.66
C ARG A 85 8.76 -11.64 -9.16
N GLY A 86 8.35 -11.33 -7.94
CA GLY A 86 8.62 -10.02 -7.32
C GLY A 86 7.73 -8.86 -7.79
N VAL A 87 6.71 -9.13 -8.60
CA VAL A 87 5.82 -8.09 -9.13
C VAL A 87 5.06 -7.34 -8.04
N TYR A 88 4.72 -8.00 -6.94
CA TYR A 88 4.06 -7.35 -5.79
C TYR A 88 4.99 -6.35 -5.09
N LEU A 89 6.25 -6.72 -4.92
CA LEU A 89 7.25 -5.82 -4.36
C LEU A 89 7.60 -4.68 -5.32
N LEU A 90 7.55 -4.93 -6.61
CA LEU A 90 7.68 -3.86 -7.62
C LEU A 90 6.59 -2.82 -7.48
N ARG A 91 5.33 -3.25 -7.32
CA ARG A 91 4.20 -2.37 -7.05
C ARG A 91 4.40 -1.57 -5.76
N ASP A 92 4.82 -2.24 -4.69
CA ASP A 92 5.01 -1.61 -3.39
C ASP A 92 6.15 -0.58 -3.43
N ARG A 93 7.26 -0.88 -4.08
CA ARG A 93 8.35 0.09 -4.28
C ARG A 93 7.89 1.29 -5.10
N HIS A 94 7.10 1.08 -6.13
CA HIS A 94 6.56 2.19 -6.92
C HIS A 94 5.70 3.13 -6.06
N LEU A 95 4.85 2.59 -5.20
CA LEU A 95 4.08 3.40 -4.26
C LEU A 95 4.97 4.22 -3.34
N VAL A 96 5.99 3.59 -2.76
CA VAL A 96 6.94 4.26 -1.85
C VAL A 96 7.74 5.34 -2.57
N ASP A 97 8.28 5.03 -3.75
CA ASP A 97 9.12 5.94 -4.54
C ASP A 97 8.37 7.22 -4.94
N CYS A 98 7.05 7.15 -5.07
CA CYS A 98 6.19 8.28 -5.41
C CYS A 98 5.63 9.01 -4.19
N SER A 99 6.03 8.65 -2.96
CA SER A 99 5.39 9.12 -1.74
C SER A 99 6.37 9.82 -0.79
N ALA A 100 5.88 10.86 -0.09
CA ALA A 100 6.58 11.48 1.03
C ALA A 100 6.21 10.85 2.37
N TYR A 101 5.02 10.26 2.45
CA TYR A 101 4.46 9.64 3.65
C TYR A 101 3.95 8.24 3.34
N CYS A 102 4.10 7.33 4.28
CA CYS A 102 3.59 5.97 4.21
C CYS A 102 2.73 5.68 5.44
N ILE A 103 1.49 5.29 5.24
CA ILE A 103 0.62 4.80 6.31
C ILE A 103 0.54 3.28 6.15
N SER A 104 0.91 2.56 7.21
CA SER A 104 1.00 1.11 7.20
C SER A 104 0.31 0.46 8.40
N TYR A 105 0.04 -0.82 8.28
CA TYR A 105 -0.34 -1.69 9.38
C TYR A 105 0.63 -2.86 9.44
N CYS A 106 1.80 -2.61 10.00
CA CYS A 106 2.89 -3.58 10.14
C CYS A 106 2.89 -4.13 11.57
N THR A 107 2.75 -5.44 11.72
CA THR A 107 2.65 -6.11 13.03
C THR A 107 3.85 -6.99 13.37
N ARG A 108 4.76 -7.19 12.44
CA ARG A 108 5.91 -8.09 12.58
C ARG A 108 7.07 -7.66 11.66
N ASN A 109 8.23 -8.25 11.88
CA ASN A 109 9.46 -7.93 11.15
C ASN A 109 9.67 -8.74 9.85
N THR A 110 8.70 -9.54 9.45
CA THR A 110 8.77 -10.40 8.25
C THR A 110 7.54 -10.20 7.36
N GLY A 111 7.66 -10.56 6.09
CA GLY A 111 6.58 -10.49 5.10
C GLY A 111 6.62 -9.22 4.25
N GLY A 112 5.66 -9.12 3.33
CA GLY A 112 5.60 -8.04 2.34
C GLY A 112 5.40 -6.66 2.95
N THR A 113 4.55 -6.53 3.96
CA THR A 113 4.35 -5.25 4.66
C THR A 113 5.64 -4.78 5.35
N ALA A 114 6.33 -5.68 6.05
CA ALA A 114 7.60 -5.36 6.71
C ALA A 114 8.66 -4.93 5.68
N TYR A 115 8.75 -5.63 4.55
CA TYR A 115 9.64 -5.26 3.46
C TYR A 115 9.35 -3.85 2.95
N THR A 116 8.10 -3.54 2.67
CA THR A 116 7.68 -2.24 2.14
C THR A 116 7.95 -1.11 3.13
N VAL A 117 7.66 -1.32 4.40
CA VAL A 117 7.91 -0.33 5.45
C VAL A 117 9.41 -0.12 5.64
N LYS A 118 10.21 -1.17 5.63
CA LYS A 118 11.68 -1.06 5.69
C LYS A 118 12.21 -0.26 4.50
N TYR A 119 11.75 -0.58 3.30
CA TYR A 119 12.12 0.15 2.09
C TYR A 119 11.77 1.65 2.20
N ALA A 120 10.59 1.97 2.70
CA ALA A 120 10.16 3.35 2.93
C ALA A 120 11.09 4.08 3.91
N LEU A 121 11.41 3.46 5.04
CA LEU A 121 12.32 4.03 6.03
C LEU A 121 13.73 4.26 5.47
N GLU A 122 14.26 3.31 4.71
CA GLU A 122 15.59 3.40 4.08
C GLU A 122 15.67 4.49 3.00
N HIS A 123 14.52 4.86 2.40
CA HIS A 123 14.42 5.89 1.37
C HIS A 123 13.93 7.26 1.90
N GLY A 124 13.94 7.44 3.21
CA GLY A 124 13.59 8.73 3.83
C GLY A 124 12.11 9.08 3.83
N VAL A 125 11.23 8.12 3.57
CA VAL A 125 9.79 8.31 3.64
C VAL A 125 9.35 8.25 5.11
N THR A 126 8.55 9.21 5.53
CA THR A 126 7.98 9.23 6.89
C THR A 126 6.90 8.17 7.01
N VAL A 127 7.06 7.24 7.95
CA VAL A 127 6.14 6.13 8.16
C VAL A 127 5.29 6.33 9.39
N TYR A 128 3.97 6.21 9.23
CA TYR A 128 2.99 6.14 10.31
C TYR A 128 2.44 4.71 10.38
N ASN A 129 2.90 3.95 11.36
CA ASN A 129 2.38 2.61 11.57
C ASN A 129 1.14 2.63 12.46
N ALA A 130 0.03 2.05 11.99
CA ALA A 130 -1.23 2.01 12.71
C ALA A 130 -1.29 0.93 13.80
N SER A 131 -0.37 -0.04 13.77
CA SER A 131 -0.23 -1.06 14.82
C SER A 131 0.72 -0.58 15.94
N SER A 132 0.75 -1.33 17.03
CA SER A 132 1.67 -1.08 18.15
C SER A 132 3.12 -1.54 17.88
N PHE A 133 3.39 -2.22 16.77
CA PHE A 133 4.73 -2.68 16.42
C PHE A 133 5.65 -1.50 16.11
N ASP A 134 6.82 -1.48 16.74
CA ASP A 134 7.84 -0.47 16.48
C ASP A 134 8.58 -0.77 15.18
N VAL A 135 8.24 -0.07 14.11
CA VAL A 135 8.83 -0.27 12.78
C VAL A 135 10.30 0.13 12.71
N SER A 136 10.82 0.91 13.65
CA SER A 136 12.25 1.26 13.69
C SER A 136 13.13 0.02 13.87
N ALA A 137 12.59 -1.04 14.47
CA ALA A 137 13.28 -2.33 14.61
C ALA A 137 13.61 -2.97 13.25
N LEU A 138 12.90 -2.63 12.18
CA LEU A 138 13.17 -3.13 10.83
C LEU A 138 14.53 -2.67 10.29
N LEU A 139 15.01 -1.52 10.71
CA LEU A 139 16.31 -0.98 10.31
C LEU A 139 17.48 -1.66 11.02
N GLN A 140 17.24 -2.35 12.14
CA GLN A 140 18.24 -3.05 12.94
C GLN A 140 18.39 -4.52 12.50
N ALA A 141 17.48 -5.04 11.66
CA ALA A 141 17.58 -6.38 11.12
C ALA A 141 18.81 -6.47 10.22
N GLN A 142 19.67 -7.46 10.46
CA GLN A 142 20.82 -7.72 9.60
C GLN A 142 20.36 -7.92 8.15
N PRO A 143 21.13 -7.46 7.15
CA PRO A 143 20.81 -7.77 5.77
C PRO A 143 20.75 -9.29 5.62
N LEU A 144 19.66 -9.79 5.07
CA LEU A 144 19.49 -11.18 4.71
C LEU A 144 20.74 -11.63 3.94
N GLY A 145 21.39 -12.69 4.41
CA GLY A 145 22.57 -13.22 3.75
C GLY A 145 22.30 -13.44 2.26
N LYS A 146 23.31 -13.27 1.42
CA LYS A 146 23.22 -13.29 -0.05
C LYS A 146 22.54 -14.54 -0.66
N ASN A 147 22.18 -15.54 0.14
CA ASN A 147 21.58 -16.81 -0.26
C ASN A 147 20.08 -16.95 0.07
N GLU A 148 19.48 -16.02 0.78
CA GLU A 148 18.04 -16.03 1.00
C GLU A 148 17.37 -15.11 -0.02
N GLN A 149 17.12 -15.66 -1.19
CA GLN A 149 16.17 -15.07 -2.11
C GLN A 149 14.83 -15.02 -1.38
N VAL A 150 14.37 -13.82 -1.09
CA VAL A 150 13.05 -13.60 -0.51
C VAL A 150 12.02 -14.15 -1.49
N VAL A 151 11.59 -15.38 -1.26
CA VAL A 151 10.39 -15.92 -1.89
C VAL A 151 9.24 -15.24 -1.20
N SER A 152 8.74 -14.18 -1.81
CA SER A 152 7.52 -13.53 -1.40
C SER A 152 6.35 -14.48 -1.68
N SER A 153 6.09 -15.40 -0.77
CA SER A 153 4.84 -16.12 -0.76
C SER A 153 3.78 -15.24 -0.11
N HIS A 154 3.16 -14.39 -0.90
CA HIS A 154 1.89 -13.79 -0.53
C HIS A 154 0.83 -14.88 -0.61
N LYS A 155 0.78 -15.75 0.37
CA LYS A 155 -0.43 -16.50 0.67
C LYS A 155 -1.31 -15.59 1.51
N ILE A 156 -2.31 -15.07 0.87
CA ILE A 156 -3.48 -14.52 1.52
C ILE A 156 -4.18 -15.64 2.26
#